data_0a98a5225257bb2666cf676c71744f8b
#
_entry.id   0a98a5225257bb2666cf676c71744f8b
#
_cell.length_a   1.000
_cell.length_b   1.000
_cell.length_c   1.000
_cell.angle_alpha   90.00
_cell.angle_beta   90.00
_cell.angle_gamma   90.00
#
_symmetry.space_group_name_H-M   'P 1'
#
loop_
_entity.id
_entity.type
_entity.pdbx_description
1 polymer ?
#
loop_
_entity_poly.entity_id
_entity_poly.type
_entity_poly.pdbx_seq_one_letter_code
_entity_poly.pdbx_strand_id
1 'polypeptide(L)'
;MPDRPSLLYVTDLAYPARGRRYGDEDVFLTSRLREWFDLALCHPLDARALMGRFDAVVVRNSGPVLRYREEYARFRDRALADGVRVYNPLTGRGDMAGKGYLLDLTEAGRPVIPTVDRPQDLDRLPAADRYAVKPREGADSIGLRFLTREELDGLDAWGEVLVQPRIDFRYEVSFYFVDDAFQYALHAPDPARRWVLEPYEPNAADLAFARSFVDWNTLAHGIQRVDACRAPDGSLLLVELEDLNPYLSLDLVAEEVREGFVEALADSLHHFLG
;
A
#
# COMPACT_ATOMS: atom_id res chain seq x y z
N MET A 1 5.74 -0.28 37.28
CA MET A 1 6.12 -0.81 35.98
C MET A 1 6.51 0.40 35.16
N PRO A 2 7.52 0.36 34.28
CA PRO A 2 7.70 1.48 33.36
C PRO A 2 6.39 1.65 32.59
N ASP A 3 6.02 2.92 32.36
CA ASP A 3 4.83 3.24 31.58
C ASP A 3 5.00 2.65 30.18
N ARG A 4 4.01 1.90 29.71
CA ARG A 4 4.02 1.36 28.36
C ARG A 4 3.83 2.51 27.36
N PRO A 5 4.53 2.51 26.22
CA PRO A 5 4.29 3.52 25.21
C PRO A 5 2.83 3.52 24.76
N SER A 6 2.30 4.71 24.50
CA SER A 6 0.91 4.91 24.08
C SER A 6 0.81 5.13 22.59
N LEU A 7 -0.12 4.40 21.93
CA LEU A 7 -0.34 4.48 20.50
C LEU A 7 -1.78 4.93 20.17
N LEU A 8 -1.90 5.90 19.28
CA LEU A 8 -3.16 6.23 18.63
C LEU A 8 -3.28 5.44 17.33
N TYR A 9 -4.21 4.50 17.26
CA TYR A 9 -4.41 3.65 16.10
C TYR A 9 -5.57 4.18 15.26
N VAL A 10 -5.27 4.67 14.06
CA VAL A 10 -6.23 5.35 13.18
C VAL A 10 -6.83 4.34 12.21
N THR A 11 -8.13 4.10 12.32
CA THR A 11 -8.85 3.16 11.46
C THR A 11 -10.33 3.51 11.32
N ASP A 12 -10.89 3.29 10.12
CA ASP A 12 -12.35 3.30 9.88
C ASP A 12 -12.88 1.87 9.97
N LEU A 13 -13.35 1.50 11.16
CA LEU A 13 -13.89 0.15 11.44
C LEU A 13 -15.13 -0.19 10.60
N ALA A 14 -15.79 0.81 10.03
CA ALA A 14 -17.00 0.62 9.22
C ALA A 14 -16.73 0.55 7.71
N TYR A 15 -15.47 0.77 7.29
CA TYR A 15 -15.14 0.82 5.88
C TYR A 15 -15.35 -0.53 5.17
N PRO A 16 -16.24 -0.60 4.16
CA PRO A 16 -16.51 -1.83 3.43
C PRO A 16 -15.49 -2.04 2.31
N ALA A 17 -14.88 -3.22 2.24
CA ALA A 17 -14.00 -3.61 1.14
C ALA A 17 -14.48 -4.91 0.50
N ARG A 18 -15.30 -4.83 -0.54
CA ARG A 18 -15.70 -5.97 -1.41
C ARG A 18 -16.07 -7.26 -0.64
N GLY A 19 -16.87 -7.14 0.42
CA GLY A 19 -17.29 -8.25 1.28
C GLY A 19 -16.33 -8.56 2.44
N ARG A 20 -15.18 -7.90 2.53
CA ARG A 20 -14.30 -7.90 3.69
C ARG A 20 -14.47 -6.62 4.49
N ARG A 21 -14.09 -6.68 5.75
CA ARG A 21 -14.04 -5.50 6.62
C ARG A 21 -12.58 -5.26 7.00
N TYR A 22 -12.02 -4.13 6.58
CA TYR A 22 -10.69 -3.71 7.02
C TYR A 22 -10.60 -3.66 8.55
N GLY A 23 -11.68 -3.23 9.20
CA GLY A 23 -11.74 -3.15 10.65
C GLY A 23 -11.52 -4.49 11.38
N ASP A 24 -11.84 -5.63 10.77
CA ASP A 24 -11.65 -6.93 11.42
C ASP A 24 -10.16 -7.25 11.62
N GLU A 25 -9.33 -6.89 10.65
CA GLU A 25 -7.87 -7.00 10.74
C GLU A 25 -7.29 -6.06 11.80
N ASP A 26 -7.76 -4.81 11.83
CA ASP A 26 -7.31 -3.82 12.81
C ASP A 26 -7.75 -4.15 14.23
N VAL A 27 -8.95 -4.75 14.41
CA VAL A 27 -9.40 -5.28 15.71
C VAL A 27 -8.47 -6.40 16.16
N PHE A 28 -8.10 -7.32 15.26
CA PHE A 28 -7.17 -8.40 15.58
C PHE A 28 -5.81 -7.83 15.99
N LEU A 29 -5.19 -6.99 15.17
CA LEU A 29 -3.88 -6.40 15.44
C LEU A 29 -3.85 -5.64 16.77
N THR A 30 -4.82 -4.77 17.00
CA THR A 30 -4.89 -4.00 18.24
C THR A 30 -5.17 -4.86 19.46
N SER A 31 -5.87 -5.98 19.33
CA SER A 31 -6.05 -6.91 20.44
C SER A 31 -4.74 -7.54 20.90
N ARG A 32 -3.82 -7.83 19.95
CA ARG A 32 -2.51 -8.42 20.22
C ARG A 32 -1.50 -7.38 20.68
N LEU A 33 -1.41 -6.23 20.00
CA LEU A 33 -0.47 -5.15 20.33
C LEU A 33 -0.67 -4.59 21.76
N ARG A 34 -1.83 -4.79 22.37
CA ARG A 34 -2.07 -4.43 23.78
C ARG A 34 -1.18 -5.15 24.80
N GLU A 35 -0.49 -6.20 24.39
CA GLU A 35 0.50 -6.86 25.23
C GLU A 35 1.70 -5.96 25.51
N TRP A 36 2.04 -5.07 24.56
CA TRP A 36 3.22 -4.18 24.62
C TRP A 36 2.91 -2.70 24.76
N PHE A 37 1.74 -2.25 24.29
CA PHE A 37 1.39 -0.84 24.18
C PHE A 37 0.06 -0.50 24.83
N ASP A 38 -0.07 0.73 25.32
CA ASP A 38 -1.36 1.32 25.66
C ASP A 38 -1.99 1.88 24.38
N LEU A 39 -3.16 1.40 23.99
CA LEU A 39 -3.77 1.64 22.69
C LEU A 39 -5.11 2.34 22.77
N ALA A 40 -5.29 3.39 21.97
CA ALA A 40 -6.59 3.95 21.63
C ALA A 40 -6.84 3.85 20.13
N LEU A 41 -8.04 3.40 19.73
CA LEU A 41 -8.48 3.43 18.35
C LEU A 41 -9.28 4.72 18.11
N CYS A 42 -9.07 5.37 16.97
CA CYS A 42 -9.88 6.50 16.56
C CYS A 42 -10.24 6.44 15.07
N HIS A 43 -11.33 7.11 14.73
CA HIS A 43 -11.70 7.33 13.34
C HIS A 43 -10.75 8.33 12.66
N PRO A 44 -10.48 8.23 11.33
CA PRO A 44 -9.62 9.19 10.62
C PRO A 44 -9.98 10.67 10.83
N LEU A 45 -11.26 11.00 10.98
CA LEU A 45 -11.72 12.37 11.25
C LEU A 45 -11.32 12.89 12.64
N ASP A 46 -11.01 12.02 13.60
CA ASP A 46 -10.64 12.39 14.97
C ASP A 46 -9.12 12.42 15.18
N ALA A 47 -8.35 11.81 14.28
CA ALA A 47 -6.92 11.61 14.42
C ALA A 47 -6.16 12.91 14.67
N ARG A 48 -6.43 13.96 13.93
CA ARG A 48 -5.79 15.26 14.04
C ARG A 48 -6.00 15.94 15.42
N ALA A 49 -7.16 15.75 16.04
CA ALA A 49 -7.47 16.31 17.35
C ALA A 49 -6.81 15.53 18.49
N LEU A 50 -6.51 14.24 18.29
CA LEU A 50 -6.04 13.34 19.34
C LEU A 50 -4.53 13.08 19.27
N MET A 51 -3.90 13.17 18.09
CA MET A 51 -2.55 12.68 17.80
C MET A 51 -1.46 13.20 18.74
N GLY A 52 -1.56 14.44 19.24
CA GLY A 52 -0.56 15.02 20.15
C GLY A 52 -0.61 14.52 21.61
N ARG A 53 -1.44 13.52 21.90
CA ARG A 53 -1.60 12.95 23.25
C ARG A 53 -0.97 11.56 23.39
N PHE A 54 -0.36 11.05 22.34
CA PHE A 54 0.21 9.71 22.25
C PHE A 54 1.68 9.79 21.84
N ASP A 55 2.43 8.76 22.19
CA ASP A 55 3.85 8.66 21.83
C ASP A 55 4.05 8.47 20.33
N ALA A 56 3.10 7.78 19.67
CA ALA A 56 3.04 7.66 18.21
C ALA A 56 1.61 7.46 17.70
N VAL A 57 1.45 7.71 16.41
CA VAL A 57 0.21 7.46 15.65
C VAL A 57 0.46 6.37 14.62
N VAL A 58 -0.33 5.30 14.64
CA VAL A 58 -0.31 4.23 13.64
C VAL A 58 -1.47 4.45 12.67
N VAL A 59 -1.18 4.79 11.42
CA VAL A 59 -2.21 4.96 10.38
C VAL A 59 -2.40 3.63 9.67
N ARG A 60 -3.58 3.03 9.85
CA ARG A 60 -3.87 1.74 9.23
C ARG A 60 -4.95 1.82 8.17
N ASN A 61 -6.12 2.24 8.54
CA ASN A 61 -7.22 2.34 7.62
C ASN A 61 -7.77 3.77 7.64
N SER A 62 -7.21 4.59 6.79
CA SER A 62 -7.73 5.93 6.52
C SER A 62 -8.89 5.92 5.51
N GLY A 63 -9.45 4.73 5.25
CA GLY A 63 -10.29 4.52 4.08
C GLY A 63 -9.44 4.64 2.81
N PRO A 64 -9.94 4.45 1.61
CA PRO A 64 -9.25 5.04 0.49
C PRO A 64 -9.02 6.49 0.84
N VAL A 65 -7.80 6.95 0.69
CA VAL A 65 -7.40 8.36 0.85
C VAL A 65 -8.40 9.31 0.16
N LEU A 66 -9.06 8.82 -0.90
CA LEU A 66 -10.15 9.49 -1.59
C LEU A 66 -11.33 9.93 -0.69
N ARG A 67 -11.70 9.15 0.33
CA ARG A 67 -12.82 9.51 1.24
C ARG A 67 -12.41 10.51 2.30
N TYR A 68 -11.15 10.47 2.74
CA TYR A 68 -10.61 11.31 3.82
C TYR A 68 -9.48 12.22 3.33
N ARG A 69 -9.39 12.46 2.01
CA ARG A 69 -8.29 13.15 1.36
C ARG A 69 -7.93 14.49 2.02
N GLU A 70 -8.92 15.35 2.21
CA GLU A 70 -8.70 16.65 2.83
C GLU A 70 -8.29 16.53 4.30
N GLU A 71 -8.93 15.62 5.05
CA GLU A 71 -8.62 15.45 6.47
C GLU A 71 -7.26 14.77 6.64
N TYR A 72 -6.92 13.80 5.77
CA TYR A 72 -5.59 13.21 5.77
C TYR A 72 -4.50 14.24 5.44
N ALA A 73 -4.71 15.12 4.47
CA ALA A 73 -3.79 16.22 4.18
C ALA A 73 -3.59 17.14 5.39
N ARG A 74 -4.69 17.56 6.05
CA ARG A 74 -4.65 18.37 7.27
C ARG A 74 -3.96 17.65 8.44
N PHE A 75 -4.21 16.34 8.57
CA PHE A 75 -3.54 15.50 9.57
C PHE A 75 -2.03 15.47 9.31
N ARG A 76 -1.60 15.15 8.08
CA ARG A 76 -0.21 15.09 7.67
C ARG A 76 0.52 16.41 7.91
N ASP A 77 -0.04 17.52 7.43
CA ASP A 77 0.57 18.85 7.56
C ASP A 77 0.72 19.22 9.03
N ARG A 78 -0.27 18.93 9.86
CA ARG A 78 -0.23 19.19 11.30
C ARG A 78 0.76 18.26 12.01
N ALA A 79 0.79 16.96 11.67
CA ALA A 79 1.73 16.02 12.27
C ALA A 79 3.19 16.42 11.99
N LEU A 80 3.49 16.84 10.75
CA LEU A 80 4.81 17.34 10.38
C LEU A 80 5.17 18.63 11.14
N ALA A 81 4.23 19.58 11.24
CA ALA A 81 4.45 20.84 11.93
C ALA A 81 4.71 20.67 13.44
N ASP A 82 4.04 19.73 14.07
CA ASP A 82 4.13 19.48 15.51
C ASP A 82 5.18 18.40 15.86
N GLY A 83 5.83 17.79 14.88
CA GLY A 83 6.81 16.72 15.11
C GLY A 83 6.19 15.44 15.68
N VAL A 84 4.92 15.15 15.35
CA VAL A 84 4.24 13.93 15.78
C VAL A 84 4.86 12.72 15.08
N ARG A 85 5.20 11.69 15.86
CA ARG A 85 5.69 10.43 15.31
C ARG A 85 4.54 9.66 14.65
N VAL A 86 4.64 9.41 13.36
CA VAL A 86 3.62 8.67 12.58
C VAL A 86 4.24 7.41 11.98
N TYR A 87 3.61 6.29 12.21
CA TYR A 87 3.96 4.98 11.65
C TYR A 87 2.87 4.59 10.63
N ASN A 88 3.12 4.37 9.35
CA ASN A 88 4.39 4.52 8.63
C ASN A 88 4.82 6.00 8.62
N PRO A 89 6.12 6.28 8.60
CA PRO A 89 6.61 7.65 8.49
C PRO A 89 6.08 8.36 7.24
N LEU A 90 5.73 9.63 7.38
CA LEU A 90 5.10 10.44 6.32
C LEU A 90 6.08 10.81 5.17
N THR A 91 7.18 10.09 5.05
CA THR A 91 8.23 10.23 4.02
C THR A 91 8.19 9.12 2.97
N GLY A 92 7.21 8.23 3.03
CA GLY A 92 7.03 7.16 2.06
C GLY A 92 6.90 7.69 0.64
N ARG A 93 7.49 6.99 -0.32
CA ARG A 93 7.56 7.36 -1.74
C ARG A 93 6.62 6.52 -2.61
N GLY A 94 5.96 5.52 -2.03
CA GLY A 94 4.95 4.68 -2.67
C GLY A 94 3.60 5.38 -2.76
N ASP A 95 2.52 4.67 -2.49
CA ASP A 95 1.16 5.18 -2.62
C ASP A 95 0.82 6.30 -1.62
N MET A 96 1.57 6.42 -0.52
CA MET A 96 1.48 7.52 0.44
C MET A 96 1.67 8.89 -0.24
N ALA A 97 2.55 8.96 -1.24
CA ALA A 97 2.80 10.15 -2.04
C ALA A 97 1.91 10.23 -3.30
N GLY A 98 0.99 9.28 -3.46
CA GLY A 98 0.21 9.08 -4.69
C GLY A 98 0.99 8.30 -5.75
N LYS A 99 0.29 7.76 -6.75
CA LYS A 99 0.87 6.80 -7.72
C LYS A 99 1.83 7.43 -8.74
N GLY A 100 2.21 8.70 -8.57
CA GLY A 100 3.17 9.39 -9.44
C GLY A 100 4.55 8.72 -9.50
N TYR A 101 4.96 8.01 -8.44
CA TYR A 101 6.21 7.25 -8.38
C TYR A 101 6.37 6.21 -9.51
N LEU A 102 5.26 5.72 -10.09
CA LEU A 102 5.30 4.78 -11.22
C LEU A 102 5.92 5.42 -12.48
N LEU A 103 5.80 6.75 -12.65
CA LEU A 103 6.46 7.49 -13.72
C LEU A 103 7.97 7.48 -13.51
N ASP A 104 8.44 7.80 -12.30
CA ASP A 104 9.86 7.83 -11.94
C ASP A 104 10.50 6.45 -12.11
N LEU A 105 9.81 5.39 -11.67
CA LEU A 105 10.27 4.01 -11.81
C LEU A 105 10.30 3.57 -13.29
N THR A 106 9.33 4.01 -14.10
CA THR A 106 9.31 3.76 -15.54
C THR A 106 10.48 4.45 -16.21
N GLU A 107 10.74 5.73 -15.90
CA GLU A 107 11.85 6.49 -16.47
C GLU A 107 13.21 5.91 -16.06
N ALA A 108 13.32 5.40 -14.85
CA ALA A 108 14.51 4.71 -14.35
C ALA A 108 14.69 3.29 -14.94
N GLY A 109 13.79 2.81 -15.80
CA GLY A 109 13.87 1.47 -16.41
C GLY A 109 13.72 0.33 -15.39
N ARG A 110 13.03 0.59 -14.27
CA ARG A 110 12.76 -0.44 -13.26
C ARG A 110 11.70 -1.44 -13.79
N PRO A 111 11.64 -2.67 -13.27
CA PRO A 111 10.67 -3.68 -13.71
C PRO A 111 9.25 -3.34 -13.21
N VAL A 112 8.64 -2.33 -13.80
CA VAL A 112 7.28 -1.86 -13.53
C VAL A 112 6.43 -1.95 -14.79
N ILE A 113 5.10 -1.95 -14.66
CA ILE A 113 4.26 -1.74 -15.82
C ILE A 113 4.52 -0.32 -16.35
N PRO A 114 4.98 -0.14 -17.60
CA PRO A 114 5.33 1.17 -18.13
C PRO A 114 4.18 2.16 -17.99
N THR A 115 4.47 3.35 -17.49
CA THR A 115 3.46 4.34 -17.08
C THR A 115 3.76 5.70 -17.68
N VAL A 116 2.74 6.38 -18.20
CA VAL A 116 2.81 7.77 -18.68
C VAL A 116 1.61 8.57 -18.15
N ASP A 117 1.72 9.90 -18.11
CA ASP A 117 0.67 10.83 -17.68
C ASP A 117 0.41 11.97 -18.67
N ARG A 118 1.01 11.89 -19.86
CA ARG A 118 0.89 12.92 -20.92
C ARG A 118 0.68 12.29 -22.29
N PRO A 119 -0.12 12.91 -23.18
CA PRO A 119 -0.42 12.36 -24.51
C PRO A 119 0.82 12.18 -25.37
N GLN A 120 1.80 13.12 -25.29
CA GLN A 120 3.03 13.04 -26.06
C GLN A 120 3.95 11.87 -25.68
N ASP A 121 3.74 11.24 -24.53
CA ASP A 121 4.56 10.11 -24.08
C ASP A 121 3.90 8.76 -24.41
N LEU A 122 2.71 8.75 -25.00
CA LEU A 122 1.99 7.50 -25.32
C LEU A 122 2.79 6.57 -26.25
N ASP A 123 3.61 7.10 -27.16
CA ASP A 123 4.42 6.29 -28.08
C ASP A 123 5.61 5.61 -27.38
N ARG A 124 5.88 5.95 -26.13
CA ARG A 124 6.87 5.25 -25.28
C ARG A 124 6.30 3.96 -24.68
N LEU A 125 4.98 3.81 -24.64
CA LEU A 125 4.34 2.58 -24.16
C LEU A 125 4.40 1.48 -25.22
N PRO A 126 4.53 0.21 -24.82
CA PRO A 126 4.31 -0.90 -25.69
C PRO A 126 2.92 -0.86 -26.33
N ALA A 127 2.82 -1.29 -27.60
CA ALA A 127 1.52 -1.45 -28.25
C ALA A 127 0.66 -2.46 -27.49
N ALA A 128 -0.59 -2.11 -27.23
CA ALA A 128 -1.57 -2.94 -26.56
C ALA A 128 -2.96 -2.69 -27.14
N ASP A 129 -3.81 -3.71 -27.11
CA ASP A 129 -5.21 -3.58 -27.58
C ASP A 129 -5.99 -2.59 -26.72
N ARG A 130 -5.65 -2.53 -25.43
CA ARG A 130 -6.24 -1.58 -24.47
C ARG A 130 -5.19 -1.07 -23.50
N TYR A 131 -5.50 0.09 -22.93
CA TYR A 131 -4.69 0.75 -21.93
C TYR A 131 -5.50 0.95 -20.66
N ALA A 132 -4.91 0.62 -19.52
CA ALA A 132 -5.47 0.91 -18.20
C ALA A 132 -5.25 2.40 -17.90
N VAL A 133 -6.35 3.11 -17.65
CA VAL A 133 -6.37 4.50 -17.21
C VAL A 133 -6.83 4.53 -15.78
N LYS A 134 -5.98 4.95 -14.88
CA LYS A 134 -6.26 4.98 -13.43
C LYS A 134 -6.01 6.36 -12.84
N PRO A 135 -6.83 6.84 -11.88
CA PRO A 135 -6.54 8.07 -11.18
C PRO A 135 -5.14 8.04 -10.55
N ARG A 136 -4.43 9.16 -10.59
CA ARG A 136 -3.12 9.33 -9.96
C ARG A 136 -3.20 9.13 -8.44
N GLU A 137 -4.33 9.57 -7.88
CA GLU A 137 -4.68 9.32 -6.49
C GLU A 137 -5.91 8.42 -6.44
N GLY A 138 -5.79 7.27 -5.81
CA GLY A 138 -6.89 6.31 -5.73
C GLY A 138 -6.46 4.96 -5.22
N ALA A 139 -7.43 4.20 -4.73
CA ALA A 139 -7.27 2.84 -4.23
C ALA A 139 -8.41 1.95 -4.77
N ASP A 140 -8.35 0.64 -4.51
CA ASP A 140 -9.42 -0.34 -4.77
C ASP A 140 -9.91 -0.38 -6.22
N SER A 141 -9.08 -0.02 -7.20
CA SER A 141 -9.45 0.09 -8.62
C SER A 141 -10.60 1.09 -8.88
N ILE A 142 -10.88 2.01 -7.97
CA ILE A 142 -11.91 3.03 -8.16
C ILE A 142 -11.46 3.96 -9.30
N GLY A 143 -12.31 4.14 -10.32
CA GLY A 143 -12.01 4.98 -11.48
C GLY A 143 -11.10 4.34 -12.53
N LEU A 144 -10.69 3.08 -12.36
CA LEU A 144 -9.97 2.32 -13.38
C LEU A 144 -10.85 2.11 -14.61
N ARG A 145 -10.34 2.50 -15.79
CA ARG A 145 -10.97 2.30 -17.10
C ARG A 145 -9.99 1.62 -18.04
N PHE A 146 -10.51 0.91 -19.04
CA PHE A 146 -9.72 0.34 -20.12
C PHE A 146 -10.13 0.97 -21.44
N LEU A 147 -9.23 1.74 -22.05
CA LEU A 147 -9.46 2.48 -23.29
C LEU A 147 -8.58 1.93 -24.41
N THR A 148 -9.07 2.06 -25.67
CA THR A 148 -8.25 1.82 -26.86
C THR A 148 -7.30 3.01 -27.08
N ARG A 149 -6.34 2.87 -28.01
CA ARG A 149 -5.46 3.98 -28.38
C ARG A 149 -6.23 5.19 -28.89
N GLU A 150 -7.24 4.96 -29.73
CA GLU A 150 -8.10 6.01 -30.28
C GLU A 150 -8.92 6.74 -29.19
N GLU A 151 -9.44 5.99 -28.21
CA GLU A 151 -10.17 6.57 -27.08
C GLU A 151 -9.28 7.43 -26.18
N LEU A 152 -7.99 7.16 -26.11
CA LEU A 152 -7.01 7.99 -25.36
C LEU A 152 -6.79 9.37 -25.98
N ASP A 153 -6.96 9.50 -27.31
CA ASP A 153 -6.83 10.81 -27.99
C ASP A 153 -7.91 11.80 -27.55
N GLY A 154 -9.07 11.29 -27.08
CA GLY A 154 -10.16 12.07 -26.50
C GLY A 154 -10.12 12.24 -24.98
N LEU A 155 -9.01 11.87 -24.32
CA LEU A 155 -8.90 11.94 -22.86
C LEU A 155 -8.58 13.37 -22.40
N ASP A 156 -9.52 14.00 -21.69
CA ASP A 156 -9.35 15.38 -21.18
C ASP A 156 -8.60 15.47 -19.85
N ALA A 157 -8.48 14.35 -19.10
CA ALA A 157 -7.97 14.32 -17.74
C ALA A 157 -6.46 14.02 -17.64
N TRP A 158 -5.67 14.34 -18.68
CA TRP A 158 -4.23 14.20 -18.63
C TRP A 158 -3.60 14.98 -17.46
N GLY A 159 -2.65 14.34 -16.76
CA GLY A 159 -2.04 14.88 -15.54
C GLY A 159 -2.76 14.46 -14.25
N GLU A 160 -4.06 14.14 -14.31
CA GLU A 160 -4.83 13.60 -13.17
C GLU A 160 -4.89 12.07 -13.16
N VAL A 161 -4.54 11.47 -14.29
CA VAL A 161 -4.54 10.01 -14.49
C VAL A 161 -3.19 9.50 -14.92
N LEU A 162 -2.98 8.22 -14.71
CA LEU A 162 -1.86 7.43 -15.23
C LEU A 162 -2.38 6.47 -16.28
N VAL A 163 -1.62 6.31 -17.36
CA VAL A 163 -1.93 5.41 -18.46
C VAL A 163 -0.86 4.33 -18.54
N GLN A 164 -1.29 3.07 -18.60
CA GLN A 164 -0.44 1.88 -18.68
C GLN A 164 -0.95 0.96 -19.79
N PRO A 165 -0.11 0.21 -20.51
CA PRO A 165 -0.60 -0.85 -21.38
C PRO A 165 -1.34 -1.89 -20.53
N ARG A 166 -2.45 -2.42 -21.04
CA ARG A 166 -3.05 -3.62 -20.43
C ARG A 166 -2.10 -4.78 -20.67
N ILE A 167 -1.65 -5.40 -19.61
CA ILE A 167 -0.79 -6.57 -19.66
C ILE A 167 -1.60 -7.82 -19.37
N ASP A 168 -1.46 -8.83 -20.22
CA ASP A 168 -1.90 -10.16 -19.87
C ASP A 168 -0.89 -10.77 -18.92
N PHE A 169 -1.34 -11.31 -17.80
CA PHE A 169 -0.49 -11.91 -16.78
C PHE A 169 -1.04 -13.23 -16.31
N ARG A 170 -0.16 -14.08 -15.75
CA ARG A 170 -0.53 -15.39 -15.23
C ARG A 170 -1.28 -15.29 -13.93
N TYR A 171 -0.79 -14.43 -13.01
CA TYR A 171 -1.35 -14.16 -11.69
C TYR A 171 -0.79 -12.87 -11.11
N GLU A 172 -1.48 -12.32 -10.11
CA GLU A 172 -0.97 -11.24 -9.27
C GLU A 172 -0.43 -11.82 -7.97
N VAL A 173 0.62 -11.20 -7.42
CA VAL A 173 1.25 -11.57 -6.15
C VAL A 173 1.56 -10.34 -5.33
N SER A 174 1.32 -10.43 -4.02
CA SER A 174 1.59 -9.39 -3.03
C SER A 174 2.63 -9.89 -2.04
N PHE A 175 3.70 -9.12 -1.84
CA PHE A 175 4.76 -9.40 -0.87
C PHE A 175 4.64 -8.42 0.28
N TYR A 176 4.58 -8.92 1.50
CA TYR A 176 4.36 -8.13 2.71
C TYR A 176 5.64 -8.02 3.52
N PHE A 177 5.95 -6.80 3.95
CA PHE A 177 7.13 -6.46 4.72
C PHE A 177 6.76 -5.67 5.97
N VAL A 178 7.52 -5.88 7.03
CA VAL A 178 7.65 -4.97 8.16
C VAL A 178 9.08 -4.45 8.14
N ASP A 179 9.25 -3.16 8.04
CA ASP A 179 10.54 -2.51 7.75
C ASP A 179 11.10 -3.05 6.41
N ASP A 180 12.28 -3.67 6.43
CA ASP A 180 12.89 -4.36 5.28
C ASP A 180 12.75 -5.90 5.35
N ALA A 181 12.14 -6.42 6.43
CA ALA A 181 12.01 -7.84 6.67
C ALA A 181 10.77 -8.42 5.98
N PHE A 182 10.97 -9.35 5.05
CA PHE A 182 9.89 -10.11 4.42
C PHE A 182 9.13 -10.95 5.45
N GLN A 183 7.80 -10.88 5.41
CA GLN A 183 6.92 -11.61 6.32
C GLN A 183 6.24 -12.80 5.62
N TYR A 184 5.48 -12.53 4.59
CA TYR A 184 4.76 -13.55 3.80
C TYR A 184 4.40 -12.99 2.42
N ALA A 185 3.90 -13.87 1.55
CA ALA A 185 3.31 -13.47 0.28
C ALA A 185 1.99 -14.19 0.02
N LEU A 186 1.10 -13.51 -0.68
CA LEU A 186 -0.17 -14.05 -1.16
C LEU A 186 -0.27 -13.82 -2.66
N HIS A 187 -0.93 -14.72 -3.38
CA HIS A 187 -1.18 -14.53 -4.80
C HIS A 187 -2.64 -14.79 -5.16
N ALA A 188 -3.11 -14.18 -6.25
CA ALA A 188 -4.39 -14.47 -6.88
C ALA A 188 -4.14 -15.38 -8.08
N PRO A 189 -4.30 -16.71 -7.96
CA PRO A 189 -3.96 -17.66 -9.03
C PRO A 189 -4.84 -17.50 -10.29
N ASP A 190 -6.05 -16.95 -10.11
CA ASP A 190 -6.99 -16.69 -11.19
C ASP A 190 -7.10 -15.17 -11.44
N PRO A 191 -6.60 -14.64 -12.58
CA PRO A 191 -6.70 -13.22 -12.90
C PRO A 191 -8.12 -12.67 -12.97
N ALA A 192 -9.13 -13.55 -13.20
CA ALA A 192 -10.55 -13.16 -13.20
C ALA A 192 -11.11 -13.02 -11.77
N ARG A 193 -10.42 -13.56 -10.77
CA ARG A 193 -10.81 -13.55 -9.36
C ARG A 193 -9.72 -12.96 -8.46
N ARG A 194 -9.25 -11.79 -8.80
CA ARG A 194 -8.12 -11.09 -8.15
C ARG A 194 -8.21 -10.95 -6.61
N TRP A 195 -9.39 -11.14 -6.04
CA TRP A 195 -9.64 -11.03 -4.60
C TRP A 195 -9.66 -12.38 -3.88
N VAL A 196 -9.49 -13.48 -4.60
CA VAL A 196 -9.32 -14.83 -4.03
C VAL A 196 -7.84 -15.10 -3.93
N LEU A 197 -7.29 -14.89 -2.74
CA LEU A 197 -5.87 -15.00 -2.48
C LEU A 197 -5.54 -16.32 -1.80
N GLU A 198 -4.37 -16.84 -2.11
CA GLU A 198 -3.79 -18.05 -1.50
C GLU A 198 -2.34 -17.77 -1.08
N PRO A 199 -1.79 -18.48 -0.07
CA PRO A 199 -0.39 -18.38 0.29
C PRO A 199 0.52 -18.64 -0.92
N TYR A 200 1.59 -17.84 -1.02
CA TYR A 200 2.58 -17.93 -2.09
C TYR A 200 3.98 -18.13 -1.50
N GLU A 201 4.70 -19.15 -2.00
CA GLU A 201 6.09 -19.40 -1.63
C GLU A 201 7.03 -18.74 -2.65
N PRO A 202 7.60 -17.55 -2.33
CA PRO A 202 8.46 -16.83 -3.26
C PRO A 202 9.83 -17.51 -3.37
N ASN A 203 10.35 -17.57 -4.59
CA ASN A 203 11.74 -17.95 -4.81
C ASN A 203 12.68 -16.76 -4.57
N ALA A 204 14.00 -17.02 -4.60
CA ALA A 204 15.01 -15.99 -4.34
C ALA A 204 14.94 -14.79 -5.30
N ALA A 205 14.58 -15.02 -6.58
CA ALA A 205 14.43 -13.95 -7.57
C ALA A 205 13.20 -13.09 -7.28
N ASP A 206 12.10 -13.69 -6.84
CA ASP A 206 10.89 -12.99 -6.45
C ASP A 206 11.15 -12.07 -5.24
N LEU A 207 11.85 -12.58 -4.24
CA LEU A 207 12.24 -11.79 -3.06
C LEU A 207 13.21 -10.66 -3.42
N ALA A 208 14.19 -10.92 -4.31
CA ALA A 208 15.10 -9.89 -4.77
C ALA A 208 14.36 -8.78 -5.53
N PHE A 209 13.38 -9.15 -6.37
CA PHE A 209 12.49 -8.19 -7.03
C PHE A 209 11.75 -7.33 -6.00
N ALA A 210 11.02 -7.93 -5.06
CA ALA A 210 10.23 -7.20 -4.08
C ALA A 210 11.09 -6.28 -3.19
N ARG A 211 12.22 -6.80 -2.66
CA ARG A 211 13.20 -6.02 -1.86
C ARG A 211 13.72 -4.80 -2.61
N SER A 212 13.92 -4.89 -3.92
CA SER A 212 14.41 -3.76 -4.71
C SER A 212 13.49 -2.54 -4.69
N PHE A 213 12.20 -2.71 -4.42
CA PHE A 213 11.23 -1.61 -4.25
C PHE A 213 11.12 -1.14 -2.81
N VAL A 214 11.24 -2.03 -1.84
CA VAL A 214 11.37 -1.67 -0.41
C VAL A 214 12.61 -0.80 -0.21
N ASP A 215 13.76 -1.20 -0.75
CA ASP A 215 15.01 -0.42 -0.71
C ASP A 215 14.87 0.93 -1.42
N TRP A 216 14.13 0.96 -2.55
CA TRP A 216 13.87 2.22 -3.27
C TRP A 216 13.00 3.17 -2.45
N ASN A 217 12.05 2.66 -1.66
CA ASN A 217 11.15 3.47 -0.83
C ASN A 217 11.89 4.14 0.34
N THR A 218 12.96 3.53 0.84
CA THR A 218 13.81 4.07 1.91
C THR A 218 13.11 4.33 3.25
N LEU A 219 11.99 3.66 3.54
CA LEU A 219 11.37 3.72 4.85
C LEU A 219 12.19 2.91 5.86
N ALA A 220 12.63 3.57 6.95
CA ALA A 220 13.35 2.89 8.03
C ALA A 220 12.43 2.00 8.87
N HIS A 221 11.16 2.40 9.01
CA HIS A 221 10.13 1.67 9.75
C HIS A 221 8.83 1.72 8.97
N GLY A 222 8.04 0.67 9.05
CA GLY A 222 6.71 0.68 8.46
C GLY A 222 6.28 -0.66 7.87
N ILE A 223 4.99 -0.75 7.59
CA ILE A 223 4.42 -1.88 6.84
C ILE A 223 4.42 -1.50 5.37
N GLN A 224 4.96 -2.36 4.51
CA GLN A 224 5.00 -2.16 3.08
C GLN A 224 4.44 -3.38 2.35
N ARG A 225 3.73 -3.16 1.24
CA ARG A 225 3.25 -4.23 0.36
C ARG A 225 3.67 -3.94 -1.07
N VAL A 226 4.37 -4.88 -1.66
CA VAL A 226 4.79 -4.83 -3.07
C VAL A 226 3.84 -5.71 -3.87
N ASP A 227 2.97 -5.10 -4.67
CA ASP A 227 2.06 -5.80 -5.57
C ASP A 227 2.69 -5.93 -6.95
N ALA A 228 2.73 -7.13 -7.47
CA ALA A 228 3.32 -7.44 -8.77
C ALA A 228 2.41 -8.35 -9.59
N CYS A 229 2.60 -8.35 -10.90
CA CYS A 229 2.02 -9.34 -11.78
C CYS A 229 3.11 -10.21 -12.42
N ARG A 230 2.83 -11.51 -12.57
CA ARG A 230 3.69 -12.47 -13.27
C ARG A 230 3.36 -12.45 -14.74
N ALA A 231 4.23 -11.87 -15.55
CA ALA A 231 4.07 -11.83 -17.00
C ALA A 231 4.17 -13.23 -17.64
N PRO A 232 3.71 -13.40 -18.89
CA PRO A 232 3.76 -14.70 -19.58
C PRO A 232 5.15 -15.27 -19.75
N ASP A 233 6.19 -14.42 -19.86
CA ASP A 233 7.60 -14.83 -19.94
C ASP A 233 8.19 -15.26 -18.59
N GLY A 234 7.45 -15.09 -17.49
CA GLY A 234 7.85 -15.45 -16.15
C GLY A 234 8.51 -14.31 -15.36
N SER A 235 8.68 -13.12 -15.95
CA SER A 235 9.15 -11.93 -15.22
C SER A 235 8.08 -11.38 -14.27
N LEU A 236 8.50 -10.65 -13.23
CA LEU A 236 7.62 -9.85 -12.39
C LEU A 236 7.66 -8.39 -12.82
N LEU A 237 6.49 -7.75 -12.86
CA LEU A 237 6.34 -6.32 -13.05
C LEU A 237 5.59 -5.73 -11.87
N LEU A 238 6.10 -4.63 -11.30
CA LEU A 238 5.42 -3.91 -10.24
C LEU A 238 4.08 -3.35 -10.75
N VAL A 239 3.03 -3.61 -9.99
CA VAL A 239 1.69 -3.04 -10.17
C VAL A 239 1.48 -1.85 -9.26
N GLU A 240 1.87 -2.01 -7.97
CA GLU A 240 1.73 -1.00 -6.93
C GLU A 240 2.70 -1.25 -5.77
N LEU A 241 3.18 -0.17 -5.16
CA LEU A 241 3.91 -0.19 -3.89
C LEU A 241 3.06 0.54 -2.86
N GLU A 242 2.51 -0.20 -1.91
CA GLU A 242 1.68 0.35 -0.85
C GLU A 242 2.50 0.56 0.43
N ASP A 243 2.56 1.79 0.89
CA ASP A 243 3.27 2.21 2.09
C ASP A 243 2.44 3.16 2.99
N LEU A 244 1.21 3.44 2.61
CA LEU A 244 0.30 4.22 3.45
C LEU A 244 -0.46 3.34 4.44
N ASN A 245 -1.25 2.41 3.94
CA ASN A 245 -2.11 1.56 4.74
C ASN A 245 -2.46 0.24 4.03
N PRO A 246 -1.47 -0.59 3.68
CA PRO A 246 -1.73 -1.82 2.96
C PRO A 246 -2.66 -2.74 3.73
N TYR A 247 -3.65 -3.30 3.04
CA TYR A 247 -4.48 -4.37 3.60
C TYR A 247 -3.66 -5.66 3.66
N LEU A 248 -3.62 -6.29 4.82
CA LEU A 248 -2.68 -7.37 5.12
C LEU A 248 -3.22 -8.76 4.79
N SER A 249 -4.53 -8.93 4.75
CA SER A 249 -5.17 -10.23 4.53
C SER A 249 -4.71 -11.31 5.54
N LEU A 250 -4.51 -10.94 6.80
CA LEU A 250 -4.00 -11.82 7.85
C LEU A 250 -4.92 -13.01 8.14
N ASP A 251 -6.18 -12.92 7.76
CA ASP A 251 -7.15 -14.02 7.84
C ASP A 251 -6.87 -15.17 6.86
N LEU A 252 -5.97 -14.96 5.88
CA LEU A 252 -5.65 -15.94 4.83
C LEU A 252 -4.31 -16.65 5.06
N VAL A 253 -3.55 -16.28 6.07
CA VAL A 253 -2.28 -16.92 6.41
C VAL A 253 -2.44 -17.85 7.61
N ALA A 254 -1.51 -18.78 7.76
CA ALA A 254 -1.45 -19.68 8.92
C ALA A 254 -1.27 -18.89 10.23
N GLU A 255 -1.72 -19.46 11.34
CA GLU A 255 -1.66 -18.80 12.65
C GLU A 255 -0.22 -18.39 13.03
N GLU A 256 0.76 -19.26 12.79
CA GLU A 256 2.16 -18.98 13.08
C GLU A 256 2.70 -17.79 12.29
N VAL A 257 2.31 -17.67 11.02
CA VAL A 257 2.69 -16.52 10.16
C VAL A 257 2.05 -15.23 10.64
N ARG A 258 0.77 -15.32 11.02
CA ARG A 258 0.01 -14.18 11.53
C ARG A 258 0.57 -13.67 12.86
N GLU A 259 0.89 -14.57 13.80
CA GLU A 259 1.50 -14.20 15.08
C GLU A 259 2.92 -13.63 14.87
N GLY A 260 3.73 -14.26 14.01
CA GLY A 260 5.06 -13.74 13.65
C GLY A 260 5.02 -12.34 13.04
N PHE A 261 3.99 -12.03 12.24
CA PHE A 261 3.77 -10.67 11.75
C PHE A 261 3.46 -9.67 12.88
N VAL A 262 2.64 -10.06 13.86
CA VAL A 262 2.32 -9.21 15.01
C VAL A 262 3.58 -8.92 15.84
N GLU A 263 4.41 -9.93 16.09
CA GLU A 263 5.67 -9.78 16.80
C GLU A 263 6.64 -8.84 16.05
N ALA A 264 6.81 -9.05 14.74
CA ALA A 264 7.63 -8.17 13.90
C ALA A 264 7.13 -6.71 13.92
N LEU A 265 5.81 -6.51 13.87
CA LEU A 265 5.22 -5.18 13.97
C LEU A 265 5.43 -4.55 15.35
N ALA A 266 5.31 -5.32 16.44
CA ALA A 266 5.56 -4.82 17.79
C ALA A 266 7.03 -4.41 17.97
N ASP A 267 7.96 -5.23 17.48
CA ASP A 267 9.40 -4.94 17.50
C ASP A 267 9.75 -3.68 16.70
N SER A 268 9.18 -3.55 15.48
CA SER A 268 9.38 -2.35 14.67
C SER A 268 8.83 -1.09 15.36
N LEU A 269 7.65 -1.16 15.98
CA LEU A 269 7.08 -0.05 16.76
C LEU A 269 7.96 0.32 17.96
N HIS A 270 8.53 -0.65 18.66
CA HIS A 270 9.48 -0.39 19.75
C HIS A 270 10.74 0.32 19.24
N HIS A 271 11.34 -0.14 18.15
CA HIS A 271 12.51 0.51 17.54
C HIS A 271 12.18 1.92 17.03
N PHE A 272 10.98 2.13 16.50
CA PHE A 272 10.50 3.44 16.04
C PHE A 272 10.33 4.43 17.20
N LEU A 273 9.96 3.95 18.38
CA LEU A 273 9.76 4.77 19.56
C LEU A 273 11.10 5.11 20.29
N GLY A 274 12.12 4.29 20.16
CA GLY A 274 13.47 4.48 20.70
C GLY A 274 13.68 3.83 22.03
#